data_4290bde24044d90d6cee6598700099e8
#
_entry.id   4290bde24044d90d6cee6598700099e8
#
_cell.length_a   1.000
_cell.length_b   1.000
_cell.length_c   1.000
_cell.angle_alpha   90.00
_cell.angle_beta   90.00
_cell.angle_gamma   90.00
#
_symmetry.space_group_name_H-M   'P 1'
#
loop_
_entity.id
_entity.type
_entity.pdbx_description
1 polymer ?
#
loop_
_entity_poly.entity_id
_entity_poly.type
_entity_poly.pdbx_seq_one_letter_code
_entity_poly.pdbx_strand_id
1 'polypeptide(L)'
;MNEKMNATLGNAFPKERIRYAMLSFFLAQGLCFSSWASRIPDVKDIFEVNYAFYWGLVLFLIPVGKFVAIPLAGYLVSKLGSRIMAQVSVLGYALALFAIGTAHNIYLLGVYLFCFGVFWNLCDISLNTQGIGIERLYGRTIMASFHGGWSLAACLGALIGFIMIVSGVTPFWHFTLIALLIGVTVLVSRKYLQEDVAVESPEEEKEAEKKEAPALLSFIRKPEMLLIQLGIVGLFALVVESAMFDWSGLYFESVLQVPKSVSYTHLRAHETDQY
;
A
#
# COMPACT_ATOMS: atom_id res chain seq x y z
N MET A 1 -9.77 18.70 -30.39
CA MET A 1 -8.53 18.90 -29.61
C MET A 1 -8.20 17.69 -28.74
N ASN A 2 -9.20 17.01 -28.13
CA ASN A 2 -8.96 15.82 -27.28
C ASN A 2 -8.48 14.56 -28.01
N GLU A 3 -8.93 14.26 -29.23
CA GLU A 3 -8.51 13.06 -29.98
C GLU A 3 -7.04 13.11 -30.46
N LYS A 4 -6.55 14.28 -30.86
CA LYS A 4 -5.16 14.45 -31.26
C LYS A 4 -4.20 14.36 -30.05
N MET A 5 -4.63 14.79 -28.87
CA MET A 5 -3.85 14.69 -27.63
C MET A 5 -3.80 13.26 -27.11
N ASN A 6 -4.87 12.49 -27.28
CA ASN A 6 -4.87 11.04 -26.94
C ASN A 6 -3.98 10.23 -27.89
N ALA A 7 -3.90 10.60 -29.17
CA ALA A 7 -3.01 9.95 -30.14
C ALA A 7 -1.53 10.23 -29.88
N THR A 8 -1.20 11.38 -29.30
CA THR A 8 0.20 11.74 -28.96
C THR A 8 0.67 11.06 -27.67
N LEU A 9 -0.25 10.60 -26.80
CA LEU A 9 0.06 9.96 -25.52
C LEU A 9 -0.01 8.41 -25.58
N GLY A 10 -0.20 7.82 -26.76
CA GLY A 10 -0.16 6.35 -26.95
C GLY A 10 -1.28 5.56 -26.23
N ASN A 11 -2.32 6.22 -25.69
CA ASN A 11 -3.36 5.54 -24.94
C ASN A 11 -4.44 4.94 -25.82
N ALA A 12 -4.54 3.60 -25.86
CA ALA A 12 -5.54 2.86 -26.63
C ALA A 12 -6.97 2.96 -26.08
N PHE A 13 -7.17 3.54 -24.87
CA PHE A 13 -8.46 3.55 -24.17
C PHE A 13 -8.89 4.95 -23.75
N PRO A 14 -10.22 5.20 -23.57
CA PRO A 14 -10.74 6.43 -23.00
C PRO A 14 -10.15 6.69 -21.59
N LYS A 15 -9.81 7.94 -21.30
CA LYS A 15 -9.18 8.36 -20.05
C LYS A 15 -10.00 7.99 -18.81
N GLU A 16 -11.32 7.95 -18.93
CA GLU A 16 -12.21 7.52 -17.85
C GLU A 16 -11.97 6.05 -17.47
N ARG A 17 -11.79 5.16 -18.44
CA ARG A 17 -11.49 3.74 -18.19
C ARG A 17 -10.13 3.56 -17.54
N ILE A 18 -9.14 4.34 -17.96
CA ILE A 18 -7.79 4.35 -17.36
C ILE A 18 -7.90 4.78 -15.88
N ARG A 19 -8.64 5.85 -15.61
CA ARG A 19 -8.88 6.33 -14.25
C ARG A 19 -9.57 5.29 -13.37
N TYR A 20 -10.65 4.64 -13.85
CA TYR A 20 -11.35 3.62 -13.06
C TYR A 20 -10.50 2.36 -12.85
N ALA A 21 -9.70 1.96 -13.84
CA ALA A 21 -8.75 0.88 -13.67
C ALA A 21 -7.73 1.24 -12.56
N MET A 22 -7.18 2.45 -12.61
CA MET A 22 -6.26 2.89 -11.57
C MET A 22 -6.91 2.95 -10.19
N LEU A 23 -8.12 3.49 -10.09
CA LEU A 23 -8.89 3.50 -8.85
C LEU A 23 -9.08 2.08 -8.29
N SER A 24 -9.35 1.08 -9.14
CA SER A 24 -9.51 -0.30 -8.70
C SER A 24 -8.23 -0.91 -8.12
N PHE A 25 -7.05 -0.46 -8.56
CA PHE A 25 -5.77 -0.87 -7.99
C PHE A 25 -5.54 -0.24 -6.61
N PHE A 26 -5.88 1.04 -6.42
CA PHE A 26 -5.84 1.68 -5.09
C PHE A 26 -6.85 1.05 -4.12
N LEU A 27 -8.06 0.73 -4.61
CA LEU A 27 -9.04 -0.02 -3.81
C LEU A 27 -8.51 -1.40 -3.40
N ALA A 28 -7.87 -2.13 -4.30
CA ALA A 28 -7.26 -3.43 -4.02
C ALA A 28 -6.15 -3.32 -2.95
N GLN A 29 -5.31 -2.29 -3.03
CA GLN A 29 -4.26 -2.04 -2.06
C GLN A 29 -4.83 -1.72 -0.66
N GLY A 30 -5.82 -0.84 -0.56
CA GLY A 30 -6.48 -0.49 0.70
C GLY A 30 -7.18 -1.69 1.33
N LEU A 31 -7.87 -2.50 0.52
CA LEU A 31 -8.53 -3.73 0.96
C LEU A 31 -7.53 -4.77 1.49
N CYS A 32 -6.38 -4.94 0.81
CA CYS A 32 -5.32 -5.84 1.24
C CYS A 32 -4.76 -5.42 2.61
N PHE A 33 -4.45 -4.14 2.78
CA PHE A 33 -3.94 -3.58 4.03
C PHE A 33 -4.90 -3.79 5.20
N SER A 34 -6.16 -3.38 5.04
CA SER A 34 -7.15 -3.43 6.12
C SER A 34 -7.53 -4.86 6.50
N SER A 35 -7.49 -5.78 5.53
CA SER A 35 -7.70 -7.22 5.82
C SER A 35 -6.61 -7.77 6.72
N TRP A 36 -5.35 -7.38 6.52
CA TRP A 36 -4.26 -7.69 7.45
C TRP A 36 -4.50 -7.03 8.80
N ALA A 37 -4.68 -5.70 8.83
CA ALA A 37 -4.81 -4.92 10.06
C ALA A 37 -5.92 -5.44 10.97
N SER A 38 -7.08 -5.81 10.40
CA SER A 38 -8.22 -6.34 11.15
C SER A 38 -7.98 -7.72 11.76
N ARG A 39 -6.94 -8.45 11.34
CA ARG A 39 -6.65 -9.81 11.79
C ARG A 39 -5.37 -9.94 12.61
N ILE A 40 -4.70 -8.85 12.91
CA ILE A 40 -3.47 -8.84 13.72
C ILE A 40 -3.65 -9.59 15.05
N PRO A 41 -4.71 -9.34 15.86
CA PRO A 41 -4.92 -10.09 17.09
C PRO A 41 -5.16 -11.57 16.88
N ASP A 42 -5.98 -11.96 15.90
CA ASP A 42 -6.26 -13.37 15.61
C ASP A 42 -4.98 -14.12 15.20
N VAL A 43 -4.13 -13.50 14.37
CA VAL A 43 -2.86 -14.10 13.95
C VAL A 43 -1.91 -14.20 15.15
N LYS A 44 -1.85 -13.20 16.03
CA LYS A 44 -1.06 -13.26 17.26
C LYS A 44 -1.49 -14.43 18.14
N ASP A 45 -2.79 -14.62 18.31
CA ASP A 45 -3.35 -15.70 19.15
C ASP A 45 -3.01 -17.09 18.59
N ILE A 46 -3.04 -17.28 17.25
CA ILE A 46 -2.67 -18.54 16.60
C ILE A 46 -1.23 -18.95 16.94
N PHE A 47 -0.33 -18.00 17.10
CA PHE A 47 1.08 -18.26 17.43
C PHE A 47 1.39 -18.19 18.92
N GLU A 48 0.39 -17.99 19.79
CA GLU A 48 0.51 -17.94 21.26
C GLU A 48 1.62 -16.98 21.74
N VAL A 49 1.82 -15.85 21.03
CA VAL A 49 2.86 -14.88 21.39
C VAL A 49 2.39 -14.01 22.57
N ASN A 50 2.75 -14.42 23.78
CA ASN A 50 2.30 -13.78 25.02
C ASN A 50 3.01 -12.44 25.32
N TYR A 51 4.25 -12.27 24.84
CA TYR A 51 5.04 -11.08 25.12
C TYR A 51 4.89 -10.04 24.01
N ALA A 52 4.39 -8.85 24.34
CA ALA A 52 4.22 -7.74 23.41
C ALA A 52 5.51 -7.37 22.66
N PHE A 53 6.66 -7.44 23.36
CA PHE A 53 7.96 -7.16 22.75
C PHE A 53 8.29 -8.11 21.58
N TYR A 54 8.11 -9.41 21.75
CA TYR A 54 8.37 -10.37 20.67
C TYR A 54 7.39 -10.21 19.51
N TRP A 55 6.12 -9.92 19.81
CA TRP A 55 5.15 -9.61 18.75
C TRP A 55 5.53 -8.34 18.00
N GLY A 56 5.97 -7.30 18.69
CA GLY A 56 6.49 -6.07 18.09
C GLY A 56 7.68 -6.33 17.15
N LEU A 57 8.61 -7.23 17.52
CA LEU A 57 9.71 -7.62 16.64
C LEU A 57 9.23 -8.32 15.36
N VAL A 58 8.20 -9.15 15.46
CA VAL A 58 7.60 -9.81 14.30
C VAL A 58 6.92 -8.81 13.38
N LEU A 59 6.11 -7.90 13.92
CA LEU A 59 5.47 -6.81 13.17
C LEU A 59 6.50 -5.86 12.55
N PHE A 60 7.64 -5.63 13.20
CA PHE A 60 8.71 -4.77 12.72
C PHE A 60 9.33 -5.26 11.39
N LEU A 61 9.13 -6.51 11.01
CA LEU A 61 9.57 -7.02 9.71
C LEU A 61 8.83 -6.38 8.53
N ILE A 62 7.60 -5.87 8.73
CA ILE A 62 6.87 -5.12 7.69
C ILE A 62 7.61 -3.83 7.33
N PRO A 63 7.90 -2.89 8.25
CA PRO A 63 8.67 -1.68 7.93
C PRO A 63 10.09 -2.01 7.41
N VAL A 64 10.75 -3.06 7.90
CA VAL A 64 12.05 -3.50 7.35
C VAL A 64 11.89 -3.88 5.87
N GLY A 65 10.86 -4.64 5.51
CA GLY A 65 10.54 -4.97 4.12
C GLY A 65 10.29 -3.72 3.27
N LYS A 66 9.52 -2.75 3.80
CA LYS A 66 9.30 -1.45 3.13
C LYS A 66 10.61 -0.71 2.85
N PHE A 67 11.51 -0.64 3.83
CA PHE A 67 12.81 0.02 3.65
C PHE A 67 13.67 -0.65 2.56
N VAL A 68 13.74 -1.98 2.57
CA VAL A 68 14.46 -2.74 1.53
C VAL A 68 13.86 -2.51 0.15
N ALA A 69 12.56 -2.34 0.07
CA ALA A 69 11.85 -2.12 -1.20
C ALA A 69 12.10 -0.73 -1.82
N ILE A 70 12.49 0.30 -1.06
CA ILE A 70 12.68 1.67 -1.59
C ILE A 70 13.65 1.70 -2.77
N PRO A 71 14.92 1.29 -2.64
CA PRO A 71 15.85 1.29 -3.77
C PRO A 71 15.43 0.30 -4.86
N LEU A 72 14.84 -0.83 -4.49
CA LEU A 72 14.36 -1.84 -5.42
C LEU A 72 13.22 -1.31 -6.29
N ALA A 73 12.28 -0.56 -5.70
CA ALA A 73 11.14 0.01 -6.41
C ALA A 73 11.58 1.03 -7.46
N GLY A 74 12.46 1.96 -7.11
CA GLY A 74 13.01 2.91 -8.07
C GLY A 74 13.68 2.21 -9.25
N TYR A 75 14.53 1.24 -8.99
CA TYR A 75 15.20 0.45 -10.04
C TYR A 75 14.22 -0.34 -10.91
N LEU A 76 13.26 -1.04 -10.30
CA LEU A 76 12.32 -1.88 -11.04
C LEU A 76 11.31 -1.06 -11.84
N VAL A 77 10.82 0.05 -11.30
CA VAL A 77 9.89 0.94 -12.01
C VAL A 77 10.58 1.60 -13.20
N SER A 78 11.84 2.05 -13.06
CA SER A 78 12.60 2.61 -14.18
C SER A 78 12.88 1.57 -15.26
N LYS A 79 13.17 0.32 -14.90
CA LYS A 79 13.54 -0.74 -15.84
C LYS A 79 12.35 -1.42 -16.52
N LEU A 80 11.28 -1.71 -15.77
CA LEU A 80 10.13 -2.50 -16.24
C LEU A 80 8.89 -1.65 -16.55
N GLY A 81 8.93 -0.38 -16.16
CA GLY A 81 7.80 0.53 -16.26
C GLY A 81 6.82 0.42 -15.09
N SER A 82 6.13 1.50 -14.83
CA SER A 82 5.17 1.60 -13.72
C SER A 82 3.92 0.74 -13.96
N ARG A 83 3.53 0.53 -15.22
CA ARG A 83 2.38 -0.31 -15.60
C ARG A 83 2.58 -1.78 -15.22
N ILE A 84 3.73 -2.35 -15.52
CA ILE A 84 4.06 -3.74 -15.17
C ILE A 84 4.24 -3.85 -13.66
N MET A 85 4.97 -2.91 -13.08
CA MET A 85 5.24 -2.93 -11.65
C MET A 85 3.98 -2.77 -10.79
N ALA A 86 3.00 -1.97 -11.20
CA ALA A 86 1.70 -1.88 -10.53
C ALA A 86 0.99 -3.25 -10.49
N GLN A 87 0.99 -3.99 -11.59
CA GLN A 87 0.37 -5.32 -11.66
C GLN A 87 1.11 -6.33 -10.79
N VAL A 88 2.43 -6.41 -10.92
CA VAL A 88 3.27 -7.36 -10.18
C VAL A 88 3.23 -7.09 -8.67
N SER A 89 3.31 -5.82 -8.27
CA SER A 89 3.33 -5.45 -6.86
C SER A 89 1.98 -5.69 -6.17
N VAL A 90 0.85 -5.36 -6.82
CA VAL A 90 -0.48 -5.60 -6.25
C VAL A 90 -0.76 -7.11 -6.13
N LEU A 91 -0.39 -7.91 -7.14
CA LEU A 91 -0.49 -9.38 -7.06
C LEU A 91 0.44 -9.95 -5.99
N GLY A 92 1.69 -9.48 -5.93
CA GLY A 92 2.64 -9.91 -4.90
C GLY A 92 2.16 -9.55 -3.49
N TYR A 93 1.53 -8.39 -3.33
CA TYR A 93 0.95 -7.95 -2.06
C TYR A 93 -0.21 -8.85 -1.63
N ALA A 94 -1.11 -9.20 -2.55
CA ALA A 94 -2.20 -10.13 -2.30
C ALA A 94 -1.70 -11.55 -2.01
N LEU A 95 -0.66 -12.02 -2.72
CA LEU A 95 -0.04 -13.32 -2.45
C LEU A 95 0.68 -13.35 -1.10
N ALA A 96 1.32 -12.26 -0.69
CA ALA A 96 1.92 -12.16 0.63
C ALA A 96 0.85 -12.19 1.74
N LEU A 97 -0.30 -11.53 1.54
CA LEU A 97 -1.45 -11.63 2.44
C LEU A 97 -1.95 -13.09 2.55
N PHE A 98 -2.14 -13.76 1.43
CA PHE A 98 -2.51 -15.18 1.41
C PHE A 98 -1.49 -16.04 2.15
N ALA A 99 -0.19 -15.82 1.89
CA ALA A 99 0.90 -16.57 2.53
C ALA A 99 0.89 -16.41 4.06
N ILE A 100 0.60 -15.21 4.58
CA ILE A 100 0.43 -14.98 6.03
C ILE A 100 -0.62 -15.93 6.61
N GLY A 101 -1.73 -16.14 5.91
CA GLY A 101 -2.78 -17.07 6.34
C GLY A 101 -2.37 -18.54 6.35
N THR A 102 -1.29 -18.91 5.65
CA THR A 102 -0.75 -20.28 5.60
C THR A 102 0.39 -20.52 6.57
N ALA A 103 0.86 -19.50 7.29
CA ALA A 103 1.99 -19.62 8.18
C ALA A 103 1.70 -20.62 9.31
N HIS A 104 2.60 -21.55 9.53
CA HIS A 104 2.49 -22.59 10.57
C HIS A 104 3.53 -22.47 11.67
N ASN A 105 4.46 -21.53 11.57
CA ASN A 105 5.41 -21.16 12.60
C ASN A 105 5.76 -19.66 12.51
N ILE A 106 6.27 -19.13 13.62
CA ILE A 106 6.55 -17.69 13.77
C ILE A 106 7.63 -17.19 12.81
N TYR A 107 8.60 -18.02 12.46
CA TYR A 107 9.70 -17.65 11.54
C TYR A 107 9.15 -17.47 10.12
N LEU A 108 8.29 -18.39 9.69
CA LEU A 108 7.63 -18.31 8.39
C LEU A 108 6.68 -17.13 8.32
N LEU A 109 5.93 -16.86 9.39
CA LEU A 109 5.14 -15.64 9.52
C LEU A 109 6.01 -14.41 9.34
N GLY A 110 7.17 -14.34 9.98
CA GLY A 110 8.11 -13.23 9.85
C GLY A 110 8.56 -13.01 8.41
N VAL A 111 8.90 -14.09 7.69
CA VAL A 111 9.27 -14.02 6.27
C VAL A 111 8.11 -13.47 5.42
N TYR A 112 6.88 -13.92 5.68
CA TYR A 112 5.72 -13.46 4.94
C TYR A 112 5.37 -12.00 5.23
N LEU A 113 5.53 -11.54 6.48
CA LEU A 113 5.36 -10.14 6.86
C LEU A 113 6.42 -9.24 6.23
N PHE A 114 7.67 -9.69 6.16
CA PHE A 114 8.71 -8.99 5.43
C PHE A 114 8.35 -8.85 3.95
N CYS A 115 7.95 -9.94 3.29
CA CYS A 115 7.50 -9.91 1.89
C CYS A 115 6.28 -9.00 1.71
N PHE A 116 5.32 -9.02 2.64
CA PHE A 116 4.18 -8.15 2.66
C PHE A 116 4.58 -6.67 2.68
N GLY A 117 5.56 -6.31 3.52
CA GLY A 117 6.15 -4.97 3.55
C GLY A 117 6.84 -4.58 2.24
N VAL A 118 7.62 -5.51 1.65
CA VAL A 118 8.28 -5.29 0.35
C VAL A 118 7.25 -4.97 -0.73
N PHE A 119 6.26 -5.84 -0.91
CA PHE A 119 5.25 -5.66 -1.96
C PHE A 119 4.33 -4.46 -1.68
N TRP A 120 4.05 -4.13 -0.42
CA TRP A 120 3.34 -2.92 -0.07
C TRP A 120 4.04 -1.67 -0.62
N ASN A 121 5.34 -1.50 -0.34
CA ASN A 121 6.07 -0.33 -0.80
C ASN A 121 6.26 -0.31 -2.33
N LEU A 122 6.54 -1.47 -2.95
CA LEU A 122 6.54 -1.57 -4.42
C LEU A 122 5.21 -1.13 -5.02
N CYS A 123 4.10 -1.49 -4.38
CA CYS A 123 2.76 -1.08 -4.77
C CYS A 123 2.59 0.44 -4.65
N ASP A 124 2.93 1.02 -3.49
CA ASP A 124 2.85 2.46 -3.26
C ASP A 124 3.58 3.25 -4.35
N ILE A 125 4.84 2.92 -4.60
CA ILE A 125 5.66 3.65 -5.57
C ILE A 125 5.11 3.48 -6.99
N SER A 126 4.76 2.26 -7.40
CA SER A 126 4.29 2.01 -8.76
C SER A 126 2.90 2.62 -9.03
N LEU A 127 1.98 2.56 -8.08
CA LEU A 127 0.65 3.15 -8.20
C LEU A 127 0.71 4.68 -8.21
N ASN A 128 1.53 5.28 -7.36
CA ASN A 128 1.72 6.73 -7.36
C ASN A 128 2.36 7.21 -8.67
N THR A 129 3.34 6.48 -9.22
CA THR A 129 3.94 6.80 -10.51
C THR A 129 2.90 6.75 -11.64
N GLN A 130 2.08 5.69 -11.70
CA GLN A 130 0.96 5.58 -12.64
C GLN A 130 -0.07 6.71 -12.43
N GLY A 131 -0.39 7.04 -11.19
CA GLY A 131 -1.33 8.12 -10.84
C GLY A 131 -0.87 9.47 -11.36
N ILE A 132 0.41 9.81 -11.21
CA ILE A 132 1.01 11.04 -11.76
C ILE A 132 0.91 11.05 -13.30
N GLY A 133 1.14 9.91 -13.95
CA GLY A 133 0.95 9.79 -15.40
C GLY A 133 -0.49 10.11 -15.83
N ILE A 134 -1.48 9.62 -15.09
CA ILE A 134 -2.89 9.88 -15.35
C ILE A 134 -3.26 11.35 -15.07
N GLU A 135 -2.68 11.99 -14.05
CA GLU A 135 -2.86 13.42 -13.80
C GLU A 135 -2.43 14.27 -15.00
N ARG A 136 -1.27 13.92 -15.60
CA ARG A 136 -0.80 14.58 -16.84
C ARG A 136 -1.81 14.40 -17.99
N LEU A 137 -2.40 13.21 -18.14
CA LEU A 137 -3.43 12.92 -19.15
C LEU A 137 -4.71 13.75 -18.92
N TYR A 138 -5.06 14.02 -17.65
CA TYR A 138 -6.25 14.82 -17.29
C TYR A 138 -6.00 16.32 -17.29
N GLY A 139 -4.72 16.76 -17.21
CA GLY A 139 -4.34 18.17 -17.08
C GLY A 139 -4.81 18.81 -15.76
N ARG A 140 -5.10 18.02 -14.75
CA ARG A 140 -5.52 18.46 -13.42
C ARG A 140 -5.17 17.43 -12.37
N THR A 141 -5.03 17.87 -11.11
CA THR A 141 -4.78 16.98 -9.96
C THR A 141 -5.99 16.12 -9.66
N ILE A 142 -5.81 14.79 -9.67
CA ILE A 142 -6.83 13.79 -9.34
C ILE A 142 -6.32 12.73 -8.35
N MET A 143 -5.06 12.83 -7.91
CA MET A 143 -4.42 11.88 -7.00
C MET A 143 -5.21 11.72 -5.70
N ALA A 144 -5.75 12.81 -5.16
CA ALA A 144 -6.60 12.78 -3.97
C ALA A 144 -7.80 11.83 -4.12
N SER A 145 -8.35 11.68 -5.35
CA SER A 145 -9.45 10.74 -5.61
C SER A 145 -9.00 9.28 -5.55
N PHE A 146 -7.75 8.97 -5.87
CA PHE A 146 -7.19 7.63 -5.74
C PHE A 146 -6.91 7.27 -4.29
N HIS A 147 -6.31 8.18 -3.52
CA HIS A 147 -6.12 8.01 -2.08
C HIS A 147 -7.45 7.95 -1.32
N GLY A 148 -8.45 8.75 -1.70
CA GLY A 148 -9.81 8.64 -1.17
C GLY A 148 -10.43 7.26 -1.44
N GLY A 149 -10.19 6.69 -2.63
CA GLY A 149 -10.56 5.31 -2.96
C GLY A 149 -9.85 4.28 -2.07
N TRP A 150 -8.55 4.46 -1.84
CA TRP A 150 -7.76 3.63 -0.92
C TRP A 150 -8.38 3.64 0.49
N SER A 151 -8.64 4.83 1.05
CA SER A 151 -9.25 4.99 2.39
C SER A 151 -10.66 4.37 2.46
N LEU A 152 -11.47 4.54 1.42
CA LEU A 152 -12.78 3.88 1.35
C LEU A 152 -12.64 2.35 1.37
N ALA A 153 -11.70 1.80 0.62
CA ALA A 153 -11.44 0.36 0.60
C ALA A 153 -10.88 -0.14 1.94
N ALA A 154 -10.04 0.65 2.61
CA ALA A 154 -9.56 0.33 3.95
C ALA A 154 -10.72 0.24 4.95
N CYS A 155 -11.65 1.20 4.91
CA CYS A 155 -12.87 1.17 5.73
C CYS A 155 -13.75 -0.05 5.42
N LEU A 156 -14.00 -0.35 4.14
CA LEU A 156 -14.79 -1.51 3.73
C LEU A 156 -14.10 -2.84 4.12
N GLY A 157 -12.79 -2.92 3.99
CA GLY A 157 -12.02 -4.10 4.37
C GLY A 157 -12.01 -4.33 5.89
N ALA A 158 -11.97 -3.28 6.70
CA ALA A 158 -12.14 -3.39 8.14
C ALA A 158 -13.54 -3.92 8.51
N LEU A 159 -14.58 -3.46 7.81
CA LEU A 159 -15.96 -3.99 7.97
C LEU A 159 -16.05 -5.47 7.55
N ILE A 160 -15.44 -5.84 6.43
CA ILE A 160 -15.36 -7.24 6.00
C ILE A 160 -14.63 -8.07 7.06
N GLY A 161 -13.49 -7.59 7.57
CA GLY A 161 -12.74 -8.23 8.64
C GLY A 161 -13.61 -8.48 9.89
N PHE A 162 -14.36 -7.46 10.32
CA PHE A 162 -15.32 -7.59 11.42
C PHE A 162 -16.37 -8.69 11.16
N ILE A 163 -17.01 -8.68 9.98
CA ILE A 163 -18.00 -9.68 9.62
C ILE A 163 -17.40 -11.09 9.64
N MET A 164 -16.20 -11.26 9.08
CA MET A 164 -15.48 -12.53 9.05
C MET A 164 -15.15 -13.05 10.47
N ILE A 165 -14.77 -12.15 11.40
CA ILE A 165 -14.48 -12.50 12.80
C ILE A 165 -15.75 -12.96 13.50
N VAL A 166 -16.83 -12.19 13.42
CA VAL A 166 -18.11 -12.54 14.06
C VAL A 166 -18.69 -13.83 13.49
N SER A 167 -18.45 -14.10 12.21
CA SER A 167 -18.88 -15.34 11.55
C SER A 167 -17.97 -16.54 11.84
N GLY A 168 -16.91 -16.39 12.66
CA GLY A 168 -15.98 -17.47 12.99
C GLY A 168 -15.09 -17.92 11.82
N VAL A 169 -14.98 -17.11 10.76
CA VAL A 169 -14.12 -17.41 9.61
C VAL A 169 -12.65 -17.19 9.99
N THR A 170 -11.82 -18.21 9.79
CA THR A 170 -10.39 -18.13 10.11
C THR A 170 -9.65 -17.12 9.23
N PRO A 171 -8.49 -16.56 9.69
CA PRO A 171 -7.66 -15.66 8.89
C PRO A 171 -7.28 -16.23 7.52
N PHE A 172 -7.01 -17.55 7.44
CA PHE A 172 -6.69 -18.23 6.18
C PHE A 172 -7.77 -18.03 5.10
N TRP A 173 -9.03 -18.31 5.42
CA TRP A 173 -10.12 -18.18 4.46
C TRP A 173 -10.43 -16.72 4.12
N HIS A 174 -10.33 -15.82 5.10
CA HIS A 174 -10.48 -14.38 4.86
C HIS A 174 -9.40 -13.88 3.87
N PHE A 175 -8.13 -14.14 4.14
CA PHE A 175 -7.03 -13.70 3.28
C PHE A 175 -7.07 -14.34 1.89
N THR A 176 -7.51 -15.62 1.81
CA THR A 176 -7.72 -16.31 0.53
C THR A 176 -8.77 -15.60 -0.31
N LEU A 177 -9.93 -15.28 0.29
CA LEU A 177 -11.00 -14.58 -0.41
C LEU A 177 -10.55 -13.22 -0.94
N ILE A 178 -9.86 -12.44 -0.11
CA ILE A 178 -9.35 -11.13 -0.49
C ILE A 178 -8.30 -11.24 -1.59
N ALA A 179 -7.36 -12.19 -1.48
CA ALA A 179 -6.34 -12.39 -2.51
C ALA A 179 -6.95 -12.79 -3.86
N LEU A 180 -7.96 -13.63 -3.87
CA LEU A 180 -8.71 -13.99 -5.09
C LEU A 180 -9.44 -12.78 -5.68
N LEU A 181 -10.11 -11.98 -4.85
CA LEU A 181 -10.80 -10.76 -5.28
C LEU A 181 -9.82 -9.76 -5.93
N ILE A 182 -8.67 -9.55 -5.29
CA ILE A 182 -7.60 -8.70 -5.83
C ILE A 182 -7.06 -9.28 -7.14
N GLY A 183 -6.82 -10.58 -7.21
CA GLY A 183 -6.37 -11.26 -8.43
C GLY A 183 -7.32 -11.04 -9.59
N VAL A 184 -8.63 -11.20 -9.38
CA VAL A 184 -9.67 -10.92 -10.39
C VAL A 184 -9.66 -9.44 -10.79
N THR A 185 -9.55 -8.53 -9.83
CA THR A 185 -9.49 -7.08 -10.07
C THR A 185 -8.31 -6.74 -10.98
N VAL A 186 -7.13 -7.27 -10.70
CA VAL A 186 -5.94 -7.07 -11.54
C VAL A 186 -6.15 -7.64 -12.93
N LEU A 187 -6.63 -8.87 -13.06
CA LEU A 187 -6.85 -9.52 -14.37
C LEU A 187 -7.82 -8.72 -15.25
N VAL A 188 -8.88 -8.17 -14.68
CA VAL A 188 -9.89 -7.38 -15.42
C VAL A 188 -9.35 -6.00 -15.78
N SER A 189 -8.68 -5.34 -14.84
CA SER A 189 -8.32 -3.91 -14.97
C SER A 189 -6.96 -3.67 -15.61
N ARG A 190 -6.03 -4.66 -15.61
CA ARG A 190 -4.64 -4.52 -16.08
C ARG A 190 -4.48 -3.95 -17.48
N LYS A 191 -5.39 -4.32 -18.40
CA LYS A 191 -5.33 -3.88 -19.80
C LYS A 191 -5.63 -2.40 -19.97
N TYR A 192 -6.34 -1.79 -19.02
CA TYR A 192 -6.73 -0.39 -19.03
C TYR A 192 -5.76 0.53 -18.28
N LEU A 193 -4.72 0.00 -17.64
CA LEU A 193 -3.68 0.84 -17.05
C LEU A 193 -2.99 1.67 -18.15
N GLN A 194 -2.56 2.88 -17.77
CA GLN A 194 -1.85 3.77 -18.69
C GLN A 194 -0.58 3.09 -19.20
N GLU A 195 -0.32 3.21 -20.48
CA GLU A 195 0.96 2.82 -21.05
C GLU A 195 2.05 3.74 -20.50
N ASP A 196 3.18 3.14 -20.15
CA ASP A 196 4.33 3.95 -19.74
C ASP A 196 4.72 4.81 -20.94
N VAL A 197 4.66 6.12 -20.77
CA VAL A 197 5.25 7.03 -21.76
C VAL A 197 6.73 6.67 -21.77
N ALA A 198 7.25 6.30 -22.94
CA ALA A 198 8.68 6.03 -23.08
C ALA A 198 9.41 7.21 -22.43
N VAL A 199 10.14 6.90 -21.35
CA VAL A 199 10.97 7.90 -20.69
C VAL A 199 11.80 8.52 -21.78
N GLU A 200 11.68 9.84 -21.90
CA GLU A 200 12.48 10.67 -22.78
C GLU A 200 13.91 10.11 -22.81
N SER A 201 14.55 10.24 -23.92
CA SER A 201 15.80 9.56 -24.31
C SER A 201 16.78 9.32 -23.14
N PRO A 202 17.63 8.26 -23.18
CA PRO A 202 18.62 7.97 -22.12
C PRO A 202 19.52 9.18 -21.75
N GLU A 203 19.51 10.20 -22.57
CA GLU A 203 20.20 11.48 -22.33
C GLU A 203 19.43 12.40 -21.40
N GLU A 204 18.10 12.44 -21.48
CA GLU A 204 17.24 13.24 -20.59
C GLU A 204 17.12 12.61 -19.21
N GLU A 205 17.11 11.27 -19.12
CA GLU A 205 17.19 10.54 -17.84
C GLU A 205 18.52 10.80 -17.13
N LYS A 206 19.64 10.78 -17.87
CA LYS A 206 20.96 11.15 -17.34
C LYS A 206 21.09 12.64 -16.98
N GLU A 207 20.35 13.51 -17.66
CA GLU A 207 20.30 14.93 -17.29
C GLU A 207 19.40 15.16 -16.07
N ALA A 208 18.31 14.43 -15.91
CA ALA A 208 17.46 14.46 -14.72
C ALA A 208 18.20 13.87 -13.51
N GLU A 209 18.84 12.71 -13.63
CA GLU A 209 19.69 12.13 -12.58
C GLU A 209 20.86 13.07 -12.20
N LYS A 210 21.51 13.72 -13.19
CA LYS A 210 22.56 14.71 -12.91
C LYS A 210 22.06 15.98 -12.24
N LYS A 211 20.77 16.33 -12.40
CA LYS A 211 20.14 17.47 -11.70
C LYS A 211 19.67 17.10 -10.30
N GLU A 212 19.20 15.85 -10.08
CA GLU A 212 18.72 15.39 -8.77
C GLU A 212 19.86 15.03 -7.80
N ALA A 213 20.93 14.40 -8.27
CA ALA A 213 22.07 14.05 -7.43
C ALA A 213 22.76 15.25 -6.77
N PRO A 214 23.02 16.38 -7.47
CA PRO A 214 23.52 17.61 -6.83
C PRO A 214 22.50 18.23 -5.88
N ALA A 215 21.19 18.12 -6.17
CA ALA A 215 20.14 18.65 -5.30
C ALA A 215 20.07 17.89 -3.98
N LEU A 216 20.14 16.56 -4.01
CA LEU A 216 20.17 15.71 -2.81
C LEU A 216 21.44 15.96 -1.98
N LEU A 217 22.62 16.05 -2.63
CA LEU A 217 23.88 16.37 -1.97
C LEU A 217 23.88 17.78 -1.39
N SER A 218 23.28 18.75 -2.07
CA SER A 218 23.15 20.13 -1.57
C SER A 218 22.19 20.21 -0.38
N PHE A 219 21.11 19.41 -0.39
CA PHE A 219 20.18 19.29 0.72
C PHE A 219 20.85 18.67 1.96
N ILE A 220 21.63 17.59 1.78
CA ILE A 220 22.41 16.99 2.88
C ILE A 220 23.45 17.96 3.44
N ARG A 221 24.04 18.79 2.58
CA ARG A 221 25.09 19.74 2.95
C ARG A 221 24.58 21.04 3.56
N LYS A 222 23.37 21.50 3.16
CA LYS A 222 22.67 22.68 3.70
C LYS A 222 21.17 22.41 3.73
N PRO A 223 20.69 21.61 4.71
CA PRO A 223 19.27 21.31 4.78
C PRO A 223 18.46 22.56 5.08
N GLU A 224 17.41 22.79 4.31
CA GLU A 224 16.45 23.85 4.63
C GLU A 224 15.72 23.48 5.93
N MET A 225 15.79 24.34 6.92
CA MET A 225 15.22 24.11 8.26
C MET A 225 13.71 23.77 8.17
N LEU A 226 12.97 24.39 7.25
CA LEU A 226 11.56 24.13 7.02
C LEU A 226 11.32 22.67 6.58
N LEU A 227 12.16 22.12 5.70
CA LEU A 227 12.02 20.73 5.23
C LEU A 227 12.33 19.73 6.35
N ILE A 228 13.31 20.03 7.21
CA ILE A 228 13.59 19.22 8.41
C ILE A 228 12.38 19.24 9.36
N GLN A 229 11.83 20.42 9.63
CA GLN A 229 10.67 20.55 10.51
C GLN A 229 9.46 19.78 9.96
N LEU A 230 9.15 19.92 8.67
CA LEU A 230 8.08 19.16 8.01
C LEU A 230 8.36 17.64 8.03
N GLY A 231 9.61 17.24 7.83
CA GLY A 231 10.03 15.83 7.92
C GLY A 231 9.83 15.26 9.32
N ILE A 232 10.16 16.03 10.37
CA ILE A 232 9.94 15.64 11.77
C ILE A 232 8.44 15.50 12.07
N VAL A 233 7.64 16.50 11.68
CA VAL A 233 6.17 16.43 11.86
C VAL A 233 5.59 15.21 11.13
N GLY A 234 5.99 14.99 9.87
CA GLY A 234 5.57 13.82 9.10
C GLY A 234 6.00 12.50 9.75
N LEU A 235 7.22 12.43 10.27
CA LEU A 235 7.70 11.24 10.99
C LEU A 235 6.83 10.92 12.21
N PHE A 236 6.54 11.91 13.06
CA PHE A 236 5.69 11.70 14.24
C PHE A 236 4.26 11.32 13.85
N ALA A 237 3.68 11.94 12.82
CA ALA A 237 2.36 11.60 12.31
C ALA A 237 2.31 10.13 11.85
N LEU A 238 3.29 9.69 11.05
CA LEU A 238 3.39 8.31 10.57
C LEU A 238 3.62 7.30 11.71
N VAL A 239 4.41 7.65 12.73
CA VAL A 239 4.63 6.79 13.91
C VAL A 239 3.32 6.59 14.68
N VAL A 240 2.57 7.68 14.92
CA VAL A 240 1.26 7.60 15.61
C VAL A 240 0.27 6.79 14.80
N GLU A 241 0.16 7.06 13.51
CA GLU A 241 -0.73 6.33 12.60
C GLU A 241 -0.40 4.83 12.59
N SER A 242 0.87 4.45 12.39
CA SER A 242 1.28 3.05 12.40
C SER A 242 1.03 2.38 13.76
N ALA A 243 1.30 3.07 14.86
CA ALA A 243 1.03 2.55 16.20
C ALA A 243 -0.46 2.30 16.41
N MET A 244 -1.33 3.19 15.93
CA MET A 244 -2.77 3.00 16.01
C MET A 244 -3.23 1.78 15.19
N PHE A 245 -2.73 1.60 13.97
CA PHE A 245 -3.09 0.43 13.15
C PHE A 245 -2.60 -0.89 13.73
N ASP A 246 -1.37 -0.95 14.21
CA ASP A 246 -0.76 -2.20 14.65
C ASP A 246 -1.16 -2.61 16.07
N TRP A 247 -1.44 -1.63 16.94
CA TRP A 247 -1.58 -1.88 18.37
C TRP A 247 -2.96 -1.57 18.95
N SER A 248 -3.80 -0.76 18.29
CA SER A 248 -5.09 -0.39 18.87
C SER A 248 -5.99 -1.61 19.14
N GLY A 249 -6.11 -2.52 18.19
CA GLY A 249 -6.89 -3.75 18.35
C GLY A 249 -6.41 -4.58 19.55
N LEU A 250 -5.10 -4.75 19.67
CA LEU A 250 -4.49 -5.46 20.81
C LEU A 250 -4.68 -4.73 22.14
N TYR A 251 -4.62 -3.41 22.15
CA TYR A 251 -4.84 -2.59 23.35
C TYR A 251 -6.28 -2.71 23.83
N PHE A 252 -7.27 -2.60 22.93
CA PHE A 252 -8.68 -2.76 23.29
C PHE A 252 -8.98 -4.16 23.81
N GLU A 253 -8.39 -5.20 23.25
CA GLU A 253 -8.59 -6.57 23.68
C GLU A 253 -7.86 -6.88 24.99
N SER A 254 -6.56 -6.60 25.07
CA SER A 254 -5.73 -7.05 26.20
C SER A 254 -5.77 -6.14 27.42
N VAL A 255 -5.93 -4.81 27.24
CA VAL A 255 -5.91 -3.83 28.33
C VAL A 255 -7.32 -3.43 28.76
N LEU A 256 -8.18 -3.11 27.80
CA LEU A 256 -9.55 -2.70 28.09
C LEU A 256 -10.52 -3.88 28.18
N GLN A 257 -10.07 -5.11 27.86
CA GLN A 257 -10.86 -6.34 27.91
C GLN A 257 -12.19 -6.25 27.13
N VAL A 258 -12.20 -5.46 26.07
CA VAL A 258 -13.36 -5.30 25.20
C VAL A 258 -13.48 -6.52 24.29
N PRO A 259 -14.70 -7.04 24.06
CA PRO A 259 -14.88 -8.16 23.11
C PRO A 259 -14.24 -7.86 21.75
N LYS A 260 -13.65 -8.88 21.12
CA LYS A 260 -12.97 -8.77 19.81
C LYS A 260 -13.82 -8.02 18.78
N SER A 261 -15.13 -8.25 18.77
CA SER A 261 -16.09 -7.59 17.89
C SER A 261 -16.13 -6.05 18.05
N VAL A 262 -15.81 -5.52 19.22
CA VAL A 262 -15.85 -4.07 19.49
C VAL A 262 -14.49 -3.42 19.26
N SER A 263 -13.38 -4.11 19.56
CA SER A 263 -12.03 -3.60 19.37
C SER A 263 -11.74 -3.19 17.92
N TYR A 264 -12.38 -3.85 16.96
CA TYR A 264 -12.22 -3.55 15.52
C TYR A 264 -13.08 -2.39 15.01
N THR A 265 -14.16 -2.02 15.71
CA THR A 265 -15.00 -0.88 15.31
C THR A 265 -14.35 0.46 15.63
N HIS A 266 -13.49 0.52 16.63
CA HIS A 266 -12.77 1.74 17.00
C HIS A 266 -11.62 2.10 16.04
N LEU A 267 -11.01 1.13 15.34
CA LEU A 267 -10.10 1.41 14.22
C LEU A 267 -10.76 2.29 13.15
N ARG A 268 -12.08 2.15 12.95
CA ARG A 268 -12.87 2.90 11.99
C ARG A 268 -13.07 4.37 12.36
N ALA A 269 -13.16 4.70 13.64
CA ALA A 269 -13.44 6.07 14.09
C ALA A 269 -12.27 7.02 13.83
N HIS A 270 -11.02 6.52 13.87
CA HIS A 270 -9.83 7.33 13.66
C HIS A 270 -9.51 7.61 12.19
N GLU A 271 -10.00 6.80 11.24
CA GLU A 271 -9.81 7.05 9.80
C GLU A 271 -10.66 8.22 9.28
N THR A 272 -11.79 8.53 9.93
CA THR A 272 -12.72 9.57 9.48
C THR A 272 -12.35 10.96 9.95
N ASP A 273 -11.53 11.10 10.99
CA ASP A 273 -11.16 12.40 11.58
C ASP A 273 -9.93 13.06 10.91
N GLN A 274 -9.27 12.40 9.96
CA GLN A 274 -8.07 12.91 9.28
C GLN A 274 -8.35 13.74 8.01
N TYR A 275 -9.60 13.86 7.59
CA TYR A 275 -10.03 14.63 6.41
C TYR A 275 -11.18 15.56 6.80
#